data_162f3a29cefa6ebbc230e07d7a7e25ed
#
_entry.id   162f3a29cefa6ebbc230e07d7a7e25ed
#
_cell.length_a   1.000
_cell.length_b   1.000
_cell.length_c   1.000
_cell.angle_alpha   90.00
_cell.angle_beta   90.00
_cell.angle_gamma   90.00
#
_symmetry.space_group_name_H-M   'P 1'
#
loop_
_entity.id
_entity.type
_entity.pdbx_description
1 polymer ?
#
loop_
_entity_poly.entity_id
_entity_poly.type
_entity_poly.pdbx_seq_one_letter_code
_entity_poly.pdbx_strand_id
1 'polypeptide(L)'
;QNVDGICILANYSEQFLLSDEEREILTRLCIEHVSGRVPIITTVSHFSTDIALSRAKLVKELGGEMLMMMPPYHGALMRGTSQQTFEQFAKVGEVGVTIMVQDAPLSGVDLPVPLLIKMAKEIETVKCFKIECAQAASKLRKLVVEGGDFIEGPFDGEEGITLFADL
;
A
#
# COMPACT_ATOMS: atom_id res chain seq x y z
N GLN A 1 -1.36 19.78 -13.69
CA GLN A 1 -0.64 19.61 -12.41
C GLN A 1 0.46 18.59 -12.67
N ASN A 2 1.70 18.93 -12.34
CA ASN A 2 2.84 18.00 -12.45
C ASN A 2 2.84 17.12 -11.20
N VAL A 3 2.21 15.95 -11.29
CA VAL A 3 2.25 14.92 -10.25
C VAL A 3 3.09 13.75 -10.77
N ASP A 4 3.79 13.05 -9.85
CA ASP A 4 4.66 11.93 -10.19
C ASP A 4 3.89 10.60 -10.25
N GLY A 5 2.69 10.54 -9.69
CA GLY A 5 1.80 9.38 -9.71
C GLY A 5 0.41 9.72 -9.20
N ILE A 6 -0.54 8.82 -9.42
CA ILE A 6 -1.93 8.97 -8.96
C ILE A 6 -2.32 7.74 -8.14
N CYS A 7 -2.72 7.97 -6.89
CA CYS A 7 -3.27 6.92 -6.05
C CYS A 7 -4.81 6.91 -6.16
N ILE A 8 -5.37 5.75 -6.48
CA ILE A 8 -6.81 5.55 -6.60
C ILE A 8 -7.32 4.52 -5.62
N LEU A 9 -8.62 4.59 -5.33
CA LEU A 9 -9.29 3.69 -4.38
C LEU A 9 -8.63 3.69 -2.99
N ALA A 10 -8.06 4.83 -2.60
CA ALA A 10 -7.46 5.04 -1.30
C ALA A 10 -8.54 5.29 -0.22
N ASN A 11 -8.11 5.53 1.02
CA ASN A 11 -9.04 5.74 2.13
C ASN A 11 -9.96 6.93 1.90
N TYR A 12 -9.43 8.04 1.39
CA TYR A 12 -10.22 9.23 1.04
C TYR A 12 -11.03 9.09 -0.26
N SER A 13 -10.83 8.01 -1.01
CA SER A 13 -11.68 7.64 -2.14
C SER A 13 -12.81 6.70 -1.71
N GLU A 14 -13.09 6.63 -0.41
CA GLU A 14 -14.19 5.84 0.16
C GLU A 14 -14.14 4.35 -0.24
N GLN A 15 -12.94 3.78 -0.37
CA GLN A 15 -12.70 2.43 -0.88
C GLN A 15 -13.55 1.34 -0.21
N PHE A 16 -13.96 1.56 1.04
CA PHE A 16 -14.73 0.60 1.83
C PHE A 16 -16.22 0.60 1.47
N LEU A 17 -16.69 1.63 0.77
CA LEU A 17 -18.09 1.81 0.36
C LEU A 17 -18.35 1.29 -1.07
N LEU A 18 -17.30 0.98 -1.81
CA LEU A 18 -17.40 0.53 -3.19
C LEU A 18 -17.47 -0.99 -3.29
N SER A 19 -18.38 -1.47 -4.13
CA SER A 19 -18.40 -2.88 -4.52
C SER A 19 -17.16 -3.23 -5.36
N ASP A 20 -16.86 -4.52 -5.51
CA ASP A 20 -15.73 -4.94 -6.34
C ASP A 20 -15.98 -4.61 -7.83
N GLU A 21 -17.23 -4.60 -8.29
CA GLU A 21 -17.61 -4.17 -9.65
C GLU A 21 -17.33 -2.68 -9.87
N GLU A 22 -17.70 -1.81 -8.91
CA GLU A 22 -17.41 -0.38 -8.99
C GLU A 22 -15.90 -0.12 -8.95
N ARG A 23 -15.16 -0.87 -8.14
CA ARG A 23 -13.69 -0.80 -8.09
C ARG A 23 -13.04 -1.17 -9.41
N GLU A 24 -13.54 -2.23 -10.08
CA GLU A 24 -13.07 -2.61 -11.42
C GLU A 24 -13.32 -1.51 -12.43
N ILE A 25 -14.54 -0.97 -12.48
CA ILE A 25 -14.91 0.12 -13.41
C ILE A 25 -14.01 1.34 -13.21
N LEU A 26 -13.83 1.77 -11.96
CA LEU A 26 -12.99 2.91 -11.64
C LEU A 26 -11.52 2.67 -11.97
N THR A 27 -10.99 1.47 -11.67
CA THR A 27 -9.61 1.12 -12.00
C THR A 27 -9.37 1.18 -13.51
N ARG A 28 -10.25 0.55 -14.29
CA ARG A 28 -10.19 0.56 -15.76
C ARG A 28 -10.24 1.98 -16.30
N LEU A 29 -11.23 2.76 -15.86
CA LEU A 29 -11.42 4.14 -16.30
C LEU A 29 -10.17 5.00 -16.01
N CYS A 30 -9.59 4.86 -14.82
CA CYS A 30 -8.40 5.64 -14.45
C CYS A 30 -7.18 5.24 -15.29
N ILE A 31 -6.94 3.94 -15.49
CA ILE A 31 -5.81 3.44 -16.29
C ILE A 31 -5.96 3.93 -17.75
N GLU A 32 -7.13 3.77 -18.34
CA GLU A 32 -7.41 4.22 -19.70
C GLU A 32 -7.29 5.75 -19.85
N HIS A 33 -7.85 6.51 -18.90
CA HIS A 33 -7.80 7.97 -18.95
C HIS A 33 -6.39 8.51 -18.76
N VAL A 34 -5.63 7.97 -17.80
CA VAL A 34 -4.25 8.41 -17.55
C VAL A 34 -3.32 7.96 -18.68
N SER A 35 -3.58 6.81 -19.27
CA SER A 35 -2.89 6.31 -20.47
C SER A 35 -1.36 6.40 -20.39
N GLY A 36 -0.78 5.92 -19.29
CA GLY A 36 0.67 5.86 -19.09
C GLY A 36 1.38 7.19 -18.88
N ARG A 37 0.66 8.31 -18.71
CA ARG A 37 1.29 9.63 -18.46
C ARG A 37 1.99 9.71 -17.11
N VAL A 38 1.48 9.00 -16.12
CA VAL A 38 2.07 8.79 -14.79
C VAL A 38 1.63 7.43 -14.26
N PRO A 39 2.38 6.80 -13.36
CA PRO A 39 1.97 5.53 -12.77
C PRO A 39 0.69 5.69 -11.93
N ILE A 40 -0.13 4.64 -11.96
CA ILE A 40 -1.32 4.54 -11.12
C ILE A 40 -1.06 3.54 -10.00
N ILE A 41 -1.29 3.99 -8.78
CA ILE A 41 -1.20 3.21 -7.56
C ILE A 41 -2.62 2.81 -7.17
N THR A 42 -2.96 1.53 -7.33
CA THR A 42 -4.31 1.05 -7.05
C THR A 42 -4.38 0.36 -5.69
N THR A 43 -5.27 0.81 -4.81
CA THR A 43 -5.45 0.18 -3.50
C THR A 43 -6.23 -1.13 -3.63
N VAL A 44 -5.64 -2.21 -3.11
CA VAL A 44 -6.23 -3.57 -3.12
C VAL A 44 -6.51 -4.11 -1.73
N SER A 45 -6.43 -3.25 -0.72
CA SER A 45 -6.57 -3.63 0.68
C SER A 45 -7.88 -4.38 0.96
N HIS A 46 -7.77 -5.49 1.66
CA HIS A 46 -8.88 -6.24 2.22
C HIS A 46 -8.38 -7.11 3.37
N PHE A 47 -9.22 -7.41 4.36
CA PHE A 47 -8.86 -8.32 5.45
C PHE A 47 -8.79 -9.79 5.00
N SER A 48 -9.52 -10.19 3.96
CA SER A 48 -9.37 -11.50 3.32
C SER A 48 -8.21 -11.47 2.34
N THR A 49 -7.26 -12.38 2.49
CA THR A 49 -6.12 -12.55 1.59
C THR A 49 -6.58 -12.89 0.16
N ASP A 50 -7.59 -13.74 0.02
CA ASP A 50 -8.10 -14.16 -1.28
C ASP A 50 -8.75 -13.01 -2.05
N ILE A 51 -9.47 -12.12 -1.35
CA ILE A 51 -10.04 -10.92 -1.99
C ILE A 51 -8.95 -9.94 -2.38
N ALA A 52 -7.98 -9.68 -1.50
CA ALA A 52 -6.85 -8.82 -1.84
C ALA A 52 -6.06 -9.37 -3.04
N LEU A 53 -5.83 -10.69 -3.08
CA LEU A 53 -5.18 -11.38 -4.19
C LEU A 53 -6.00 -11.26 -5.50
N SER A 54 -7.31 -11.44 -5.44
CA SER A 54 -8.20 -11.29 -6.60
C SER A 54 -8.14 -9.87 -7.16
N ARG A 55 -8.22 -8.86 -6.30
CA ARG A 55 -8.08 -7.45 -6.68
C ARG A 55 -6.71 -7.16 -7.31
N ALA A 56 -5.63 -7.70 -6.74
CA ALA A 56 -4.29 -7.53 -7.29
C ALA A 56 -4.14 -8.14 -8.68
N LYS A 57 -4.71 -9.33 -8.92
CA LYS A 57 -4.73 -9.98 -10.24
C LYS A 57 -5.48 -9.13 -11.26
N LEU A 58 -6.65 -8.61 -10.89
CA LEU A 58 -7.42 -7.72 -11.74
C LEU A 58 -6.63 -6.46 -12.13
N VAL A 59 -5.96 -5.82 -11.16
CA VAL A 59 -5.13 -4.64 -11.44
C VAL A 59 -4.03 -4.99 -12.44
N LYS A 60 -3.37 -6.15 -12.28
CA LYS A 60 -2.34 -6.62 -13.23
C LYS A 60 -2.93 -6.85 -14.63
N GLU A 61 -4.08 -7.50 -14.73
CA GLU A 61 -4.79 -7.76 -16.00
C GLU A 61 -5.17 -6.47 -16.72
N LEU A 62 -5.51 -5.42 -15.97
CA LEU A 62 -5.81 -4.09 -16.50
C LEU A 62 -4.57 -3.27 -16.86
N GLY A 63 -3.37 -3.79 -16.61
CA GLY A 63 -2.11 -3.08 -16.88
C GLY A 63 -1.70 -2.09 -15.80
N GLY A 64 -2.20 -2.25 -14.57
CA GLY A 64 -1.78 -1.43 -13.43
C GLY A 64 -0.34 -1.73 -13.01
N GLU A 65 0.40 -0.71 -12.62
CA GLU A 65 1.85 -0.77 -12.39
C GLU A 65 2.22 -0.90 -10.92
N MET A 66 1.35 -0.43 -10.01
CA MET A 66 1.60 -0.45 -8.58
C MET A 66 0.33 -0.74 -7.78
N LEU A 67 0.48 -1.54 -6.75
CA LEU A 67 -0.55 -1.82 -5.75
C LEU A 67 -0.26 -1.02 -4.48
N MET A 68 -1.30 -0.57 -3.79
CA MET A 68 -1.18 -0.13 -2.40
C MET A 68 -1.99 -1.06 -1.51
N MET A 69 -1.41 -1.46 -0.38
CA MET A 69 -2.05 -2.41 0.53
C MET A 69 -1.77 -2.06 1.98
N MET A 70 -2.85 -1.94 2.76
CA MET A 70 -2.80 -1.94 4.22
C MET A 70 -2.67 -3.38 4.74
N PRO A 71 -2.15 -3.59 5.97
CA PRO A 71 -2.24 -4.88 6.64
C PRO A 71 -3.72 -5.31 6.78
N PRO A 72 -3.98 -6.62 7.01
CA PRO A 72 -5.34 -7.08 7.17
C PRO A 72 -6.00 -6.42 8.38
N TYR A 73 -6.92 -5.51 8.10
CA TYR A 73 -7.69 -4.76 9.10
C TYR A 73 -8.99 -5.50 9.39
N HIS A 74 -9.09 -6.13 10.52
CA HIS A 74 -10.28 -6.91 10.86
C HIS A 74 -11.11 -6.28 11.99
N GLY A 75 -11.14 -4.98 12.12
CA GLY A 75 -11.95 -4.31 13.12
C GLY A 75 -11.62 -4.70 14.56
N ALA A 76 -12.60 -4.62 15.45
CA ALA A 76 -12.39 -4.71 16.88
C ALA A 76 -12.18 -6.15 17.42
N LEU A 77 -12.53 -7.19 16.67
CA LEU A 77 -12.62 -8.54 17.19
C LEU A 77 -11.40 -9.41 16.98
N MET A 78 -10.65 -9.22 15.90
CA MET A 78 -9.47 -10.03 15.59
C MET A 78 -8.34 -9.16 15.08
N ARG A 79 -7.16 -9.36 15.65
CA ARG A 79 -5.91 -8.74 15.17
C ARG A 79 -5.02 -9.85 14.63
N GLY A 80 -4.53 -9.69 13.41
CA GLY A 80 -3.52 -10.56 12.86
C GLY A 80 -2.19 -10.37 13.59
N THR A 81 -1.39 -11.43 13.65
CA THR A 81 0.01 -11.37 14.08
C THR A 81 0.88 -10.74 12.97
N SER A 82 2.08 -10.29 13.32
CA SER A 82 3.07 -9.83 12.33
C SER A 82 3.36 -10.90 11.27
N GLN A 83 3.35 -12.17 11.65
CA GLN A 83 3.56 -13.28 10.72
C GLN A 83 2.39 -13.42 9.73
N GLN A 84 1.15 -13.34 10.18
CA GLN A 84 -0.02 -13.39 9.31
C GLN A 84 -0.07 -12.18 8.36
N THR A 85 0.32 -11.01 8.85
CA THR A 85 0.46 -9.82 8.01
C THR A 85 1.51 -10.04 6.92
N PHE A 86 2.70 -10.52 7.30
CA PHE A 86 3.75 -10.86 6.35
C PHE A 86 3.26 -11.86 5.28
N GLU A 87 2.60 -12.94 5.70
CA GLU A 87 2.08 -13.98 4.81
C GLU A 87 1.05 -13.44 3.80
N GLN A 88 0.19 -12.49 4.21
CA GLN A 88 -0.74 -11.85 3.29
C GLN A 88 0.00 -11.03 2.22
N PHE A 89 0.98 -10.21 2.63
CA PHE A 89 1.79 -9.44 1.67
C PHE A 89 2.60 -10.34 0.74
N ALA A 90 3.20 -11.41 1.27
CA ALA A 90 3.92 -12.39 0.47
C ALA A 90 3.00 -13.05 -0.57
N LYS A 91 1.79 -13.43 -0.17
CA LYS A 91 0.82 -14.06 -1.07
C LYS A 91 0.35 -13.13 -2.18
N VAL A 92 0.07 -11.88 -1.87
CA VAL A 92 -0.29 -10.87 -2.88
C VAL A 92 0.93 -10.55 -3.76
N GLY A 93 2.13 -10.54 -3.20
CA GLY A 93 3.38 -10.32 -3.92
C GLY A 93 3.65 -11.32 -5.04
N GLU A 94 3.13 -12.57 -4.94
CA GLU A 94 3.22 -13.58 -6.01
C GLU A 94 2.59 -13.11 -7.35
N VAL A 95 1.73 -12.09 -7.33
CA VAL A 95 1.15 -11.50 -8.54
C VAL A 95 2.23 -10.82 -9.40
N GLY A 96 3.33 -10.36 -8.80
CA GLY A 96 4.45 -9.75 -9.51
C GLY A 96 4.23 -8.30 -9.91
N VAL A 97 3.38 -7.56 -9.18
CA VAL A 97 3.19 -6.12 -9.32
C VAL A 97 3.80 -5.44 -8.10
N THR A 98 4.48 -4.32 -8.28
CA THR A 98 5.08 -3.56 -7.18
C THR A 98 4.06 -3.21 -6.11
N ILE A 99 4.41 -3.44 -4.83
CA ILE A 99 3.54 -3.16 -3.69
C ILE A 99 4.08 -1.98 -2.89
N MET A 100 3.20 -1.02 -2.63
CA MET A 100 3.36 0.01 -1.61
C MET A 100 2.64 -0.44 -0.34
N VAL A 101 3.37 -0.62 0.74
CA VAL A 101 2.79 -0.90 2.06
C VAL A 101 2.23 0.41 2.61
N GLN A 102 0.94 0.42 2.97
CA GLN A 102 0.32 1.56 3.65
C GLN A 102 0.22 1.26 5.15
N ASP A 103 0.96 2.00 5.94
CA ASP A 103 0.94 1.95 7.40
C ASP A 103 0.04 3.07 7.92
N ALA A 104 -1.25 2.80 7.99
CA ALA A 104 -2.26 3.79 8.35
C ALA A 104 -3.00 3.40 9.64
N PRO A 105 -3.31 4.38 10.52
CA PRO A 105 -4.05 4.14 11.77
C PRO A 105 -5.40 3.47 11.56
N LEU A 106 -6.00 3.70 10.40
CA LEU A 106 -7.29 3.14 10.02
C LEU A 106 -7.31 1.61 10.01
N SER A 107 -6.15 0.98 9.77
CA SER A 107 -6.05 -0.48 9.83
C SER A 107 -6.18 -1.03 11.27
N GLY A 108 -5.87 -0.21 12.27
CA GLY A 108 -5.77 -0.65 13.67
C GLY A 108 -4.65 -1.68 13.93
N VAL A 109 -3.77 -1.86 12.95
CA VAL A 109 -2.64 -2.80 13.01
C VAL A 109 -1.34 -1.99 13.05
N ASP A 110 -0.52 -2.26 14.05
CA ASP A 110 0.83 -1.68 14.12
C ASP A 110 1.79 -2.47 13.22
N LEU A 111 2.54 -1.74 12.38
CA LEU A 111 3.58 -2.30 11.51
C LEU A 111 4.95 -1.84 12.03
N PRO A 112 5.60 -2.58 12.93
CA PRO A 112 6.90 -2.18 13.45
C PRO A 112 7.97 -2.16 12.35
N VAL A 113 8.94 -1.25 12.45
CA VAL A 113 10.02 -1.08 11.46
C VAL A 113 10.71 -2.40 11.10
N PRO A 114 11.04 -3.31 12.05
CA PRO A 114 11.65 -4.58 11.70
C PRO A 114 10.78 -5.45 10.76
N LEU A 115 9.45 -5.38 10.90
CA LEU A 115 8.53 -6.10 10.00
C LEU A 115 8.54 -5.49 8.59
N LEU A 116 8.50 -4.16 8.50
CA LEU A 116 8.57 -3.46 7.21
C LEU A 116 9.87 -3.78 6.46
N ILE A 117 11.00 -3.76 7.19
CA ILE A 117 12.31 -4.14 6.62
C ILE A 117 12.32 -5.61 6.18
N LYS A 118 11.75 -6.50 6.98
CA LYS A 118 11.62 -7.92 6.61
C LYS A 118 10.81 -8.08 5.33
N MET A 119 9.68 -7.38 5.21
CA MET A 119 8.86 -7.39 3.98
C MET A 119 9.67 -6.90 2.78
N ALA A 120 10.39 -5.78 2.90
CA ALA A 120 11.21 -5.24 1.82
C ALA A 120 12.31 -6.21 1.35
N LYS A 121 12.91 -6.95 2.27
CA LYS A 121 14.01 -7.88 1.97
C LYS A 121 13.55 -9.23 1.42
N GLU A 122 12.43 -9.73 1.90
CA GLU A 122 11.99 -11.11 1.62
C GLU A 122 10.86 -11.19 0.58
N ILE A 123 10.17 -10.08 0.29
CA ILE A 123 9.11 -10.02 -0.72
C ILE A 123 9.57 -9.09 -1.85
N GLU A 124 10.02 -9.67 -2.94
CA GLU A 124 10.64 -8.95 -4.07
C GLU A 124 9.80 -7.76 -4.58
N THR A 125 8.49 -7.89 -4.54
CA THR A 125 7.56 -6.85 -5.02
C THR A 125 7.30 -5.73 -4.01
N VAL A 126 7.65 -5.89 -2.73
CA VAL A 126 7.46 -4.84 -1.71
C VAL A 126 8.63 -3.86 -1.77
N LYS A 127 8.38 -2.65 -2.29
CA LYS A 127 9.39 -1.63 -2.56
C LYS A 127 9.10 -0.28 -1.91
N CYS A 128 7.82 0.06 -1.80
CA CYS A 128 7.38 1.39 -1.38
C CYS A 128 6.62 1.31 -0.05
N PHE A 129 6.69 2.39 0.70
CA PHE A 129 6.10 2.47 2.05
C PHE A 129 5.48 3.85 2.23
N LYS A 130 4.17 3.89 2.43
CA LYS A 130 3.42 5.08 2.78
C LYS A 130 3.10 5.06 4.27
N ILE A 131 3.78 5.91 5.04
CA ILE A 131 3.69 5.94 6.50
C ILE A 131 2.74 7.07 6.93
N GLU A 132 1.64 6.72 7.58
CA GLU A 132 0.56 7.62 8.02
C GLU A 132 0.27 7.47 9.53
N CYS A 133 1.18 6.91 10.29
CA CYS A 133 0.99 6.68 11.72
C CYS A 133 1.57 7.82 12.58
N ALA A 134 1.21 7.84 13.86
CA ALA A 134 1.81 8.77 14.79
C ALA A 134 3.34 8.68 14.75
N GLN A 135 4.02 9.84 14.70
CA GLN A 135 5.47 9.94 14.52
C GLN A 135 5.98 9.39 13.16
N ALA A 136 5.20 9.57 12.10
CA ALA A 136 5.52 9.11 10.76
C ALA A 136 6.95 9.46 10.33
N ALA A 137 7.38 10.72 10.49
CA ALA A 137 8.73 11.18 10.15
C ALA A 137 9.84 10.37 10.84
N SER A 138 9.71 10.13 12.15
CA SER A 138 10.69 9.33 12.91
C SER A 138 10.73 7.88 12.43
N LYS A 139 9.56 7.29 12.17
CA LYS A 139 9.44 5.92 11.67
C LYS A 139 10.00 5.79 10.26
N LEU A 140 9.69 6.76 9.40
CA LEU A 140 10.17 6.81 8.01
C LEU A 140 11.70 6.91 7.95
N ARG A 141 12.28 7.85 8.73
CA ARG A 141 13.74 7.98 8.84
C ARG A 141 14.40 6.69 9.29
N LYS A 142 13.87 6.04 10.32
CA LYS A 142 14.37 4.77 10.82
C LYS A 142 14.27 3.67 9.76
N LEU A 143 13.14 3.59 9.06
CA LEU A 143 12.93 2.64 7.97
C LEU A 143 13.98 2.81 6.87
N VAL A 144 14.23 4.04 6.42
CA VAL A 144 15.23 4.34 5.38
C VAL A 144 16.64 3.99 5.85
N VAL A 145 17.03 4.40 7.06
CA VAL A 145 18.38 4.15 7.58
C VAL A 145 18.66 2.67 7.79
N GLU A 146 17.72 1.93 8.36
CA GLU A 146 17.92 0.51 8.67
C GLU A 146 17.61 -0.41 7.48
N GLY A 147 16.73 0.02 6.57
CA GLY A 147 16.33 -0.74 5.38
C GLY A 147 17.27 -0.56 4.18
N GLY A 148 17.96 0.59 4.11
CA GLY A 148 18.93 0.88 3.05
C GLY A 148 18.32 0.74 1.66
N ASP A 149 19.05 0.10 0.76
CA ASP A 149 18.69 -0.06 -0.67
C ASP A 149 17.39 -0.88 -0.91
N PHE A 150 16.86 -1.54 0.12
CA PHE A 150 15.58 -2.25 0.01
C PHE A 150 14.38 -1.31 0.09
N ILE A 151 14.57 -0.05 0.48
CA ILE A 151 13.50 0.96 0.60
C ILE A 151 13.61 1.91 -0.59
N GLU A 152 12.88 1.61 -1.67
CA GLU A 152 12.94 2.38 -2.92
C GLU A 152 12.02 3.60 -2.90
N GLY A 153 10.92 3.56 -2.17
CA GLY A 153 9.94 4.64 -2.10
C GLY A 153 9.44 4.87 -0.68
N PRO A 154 10.14 5.70 0.11
CA PRO A 154 9.61 6.20 1.38
C PRO A 154 8.67 7.38 1.12
N PHE A 155 7.39 7.25 1.49
CA PHE A 155 6.38 8.29 1.33
C PHE A 155 5.79 8.66 2.69
N ASP A 156 5.73 9.96 2.97
CA ASP A 156 4.88 10.48 4.04
C ASP A 156 3.42 10.47 3.57
N GLY A 157 2.53 9.95 4.39
CA GLY A 157 1.10 9.91 4.12
C GLY A 157 0.29 10.96 4.86
N GLU A 158 0.93 11.81 5.66
CA GLU A 158 0.31 12.83 6.51
C GLU A 158 0.01 14.16 5.78
N GLU A 159 0.01 14.15 4.45
CA GLU A 159 -0.38 15.29 3.59
C GLU A 159 0.39 16.59 3.87
N GLY A 160 1.65 16.48 4.24
CA GLY A 160 2.52 17.62 4.51
C GLY A 160 2.40 18.22 5.93
N ILE A 161 1.57 17.66 6.81
CA ILE A 161 1.48 18.07 8.22
C ILE A 161 2.84 17.89 8.91
N THR A 162 3.55 16.83 8.56
CA THR A 162 4.86 16.47 9.14
C THR A 162 6.04 16.90 8.28
N LEU A 163 5.83 17.64 7.19
CA LEU A 163 6.86 17.99 6.20
C LEU A 163 8.19 18.48 6.82
N PHE A 164 8.12 19.38 7.80
CA PHE A 164 9.33 19.89 8.46
C PHE A 164 10.04 18.85 9.34
N ALA A 165 9.34 17.83 9.78
CA ALA A 165 9.93 16.74 10.56
C ALA A 165 10.51 15.64 9.65
N ASP A 166 10.05 15.56 8.41
CA ASP A 166 10.52 14.61 7.39
C ASP A 166 11.84 15.05 6.74
N LEU A 167 12.07 16.36 6.68
CA LEU A 167 13.30 16.97 6.17
C LEU A 167 14.45 16.88 7.17
#